data_fa30d000b499b5ce8beb8a6b1c6dd96a
#
_entry.id   fa30d000b499b5ce8beb8a6b1c6dd96a
#
_cell.length_a   1.000
_cell.length_b   1.000
_cell.length_c   1.000
_cell.angle_alpha   90.00
_cell.angle_beta   90.00
_cell.angle_gamma   90.00
#
_symmetry.space_group_name_H-M   'P 1'
#
loop_
_entity.id
_entity.type
_entity.pdbx_description
1 polymer ?
#
loop_
_entity_poly.entity_id
_entity_poly.type
_entity_poly.pdbx_seq_one_letter_code
_entity_poly.pdbx_strand_id
1 'polypeptide(L)'
;MTIKINNPDLWISSFPIPARSDHKYTRGMVLVNCGPKSKTGAARLAARSAMRVGAGAVKIVCDANVIDIIEPQISVELIEIAHNKQDFQNILKDKKITAALIGPGNGVSDETKARALMALAFIDYVVLDADALTVFSENPKELFIDCYPHTILTPHEGEFKKIFGNEIDNIEERSLKTAEAAKISNTIVV
;
A
#
# COMPACT_ATOMS: atom_id res chain seq x y z
N MET A 1 -17.52 20.66 -4.54
CA MET A 1 -17.36 19.39 -3.83
C MET A 1 -17.88 19.56 -2.41
N THR A 2 -18.68 18.64 -1.86
CA THR A 2 -19.17 18.75 -0.48
C THR A 2 -18.25 17.97 0.44
N ILE A 3 -17.60 18.66 1.38
CA ILE A 3 -16.79 18.04 2.42
C ILE A 3 -17.73 17.44 3.47
N LYS A 4 -17.53 16.20 3.84
CA LYS A 4 -18.28 15.51 4.90
C LYS A 4 -17.35 15.20 6.07
N ILE A 5 -17.84 15.40 7.29
CA ILE A 5 -17.14 14.92 8.49
C ILE A 5 -17.23 13.40 8.50
N ASN A 6 -16.10 12.71 8.64
CA ASN A 6 -16.07 11.24 8.70
C ASN A 6 -16.78 10.75 9.96
N ASN A 7 -17.78 9.89 9.75
CA ASN A 7 -18.59 9.30 10.81
C ASN A 7 -19.02 7.90 10.35
N PRO A 8 -19.14 6.92 11.25
CA PRO A 8 -19.50 5.55 10.91
C PRO A 8 -20.78 5.41 10.08
N ASP A 9 -21.78 6.28 10.25
CA ASP A 9 -23.02 6.25 9.49
C ASP A 9 -22.83 6.40 7.97
N LEU A 10 -21.69 6.97 7.54
CA LEU A 10 -21.36 7.12 6.13
C LEU A 10 -20.92 5.82 5.45
N TRP A 11 -20.42 4.85 6.22
CA TRP A 11 -19.76 3.67 5.65
C TRP A 11 -20.07 2.35 6.36
N ILE A 12 -20.68 2.36 7.53
CA ILE A 12 -20.92 1.12 8.31
C ILE A 12 -21.79 0.10 7.56
N SER A 13 -22.74 0.58 6.75
CA SER A 13 -23.58 -0.29 5.93
C SER A 13 -22.83 -1.01 4.81
N SER A 14 -21.69 -0.45 4.39
CA SER A 14 -20.81 -1.02 3.35
C SER A 14 -19.59 -1.75 3.94
N PHE A 15 -19.44 -1.74 5.27
CA PHE A 15 -18.31 -2.40 5.92
C PHE A 15 -18.46 -3.92 5.80
N PRO A 16 -17.43 -4.62 5.27
CA PRO A 16 -17.50 -6.06 5.04
C PRO A 16 -17.48 -6.83 6.38
N ILE A 17 -18.64 -7.33 6.81
CA ILE A 17 -18.73 -8.19 7.97
C ILE A 17 -18.63 -9.64 7.49
N PRO A 18 -17.65 -10.43 7.98
CA PRO A 18 -17.48 -11.81 7.56
C PRO A 18 -18.71 -12.66 7.85
N ALA A 19 -19.18 -13.43 6.88
CA ALA A 19 -20.24 -14.42 7.07
C ALA A 19 -19.68 -15.69 7.74
N ARG A 20 -20.57 -16.52 8.31
CA ARG A 20 -20.17 -17.80 8.93
C ARG A 20 -19.52 -18.78 7.94
N SER A 21 -19.85 -18.66 6.66
CA SER A 21 -19.29 -19.48 5.57
C SER A 21 -17.95 -18.98 5.05
N ASP A 22 -17.52 -17.79 5.48
CA ASP A 22 -16.28 -17.22 4.97
C ASP A 22 -15.06 -17.95 5.53
N HIS A 23 -14.08 -18.12 4.65
CA HIS A 23 -12.78 -18.66 4.99
C HIS A 23 -11.67 -17.63 4.69
N LYS A 24 -10.43 -17.92 5.08
CA LYS A 24 -9.32 -16.97 4.96
C LYS A 24 -9.13 -16.37 3.56
N TYR A 25 -9.44 -17.11 2.50
CA TYR A 25 -9.26 -16.61 1.12
C TYR A 25 -10.46 -15.81 0.59
N THR A 26 -11.68 -16.05 1.08
CA THR A 26 -12.83 -15.21 0.73
C THR A 26 -12.75 -13.84 1.38
N ARG A 27 -12.06 -13.74 2.53
CA ARG A 27 -11.78 -12.48 3.22
C ARG A 27 -10.61 -11.71 2.62
N GLY A 28 -9.92 -12.27 1.64
CA GLY A 28 -8.77 -11.68 0.96
C GLY A 28 -7.45 -11.86 1.70
N MET A 29 -6.37 -11.83 0.94
CA MET A 29 -4.98 -11.86 1.42
C MET A 29 -4.31 -10.52 1.14
N VAL A 30 -3.63 -9.98 2.13
CA VAL A 30 -2.84 -8.76 2.02
C VAL A 30 -1.37 -9.13 1.86
N LEU A 31 -0.71 -8.56 0.84
CA LEU A 31 0.74 -8.60 0.70
C LEU A 31 1.33 -7.33 1.33
N VAL A 32 2.36 -7.50 2.16
CA VAL A 32 3.14 -6.39 2.73
C VAL A 32 4.58 -6.53 2.28
N ASN A 33 5.09 -5.56 1.54
CA ASN A 33 6.50 -5.54 1.14
C ASN A 33 7.37 -5.08 2.30
N CYS A 34 8.34 -5.90 2.68
CA CYS A 34 9.26 -5.60 3.77
C CYS A 34 10.52 -4.90 3.26
N GLY A 35 11.03 -3.99 4.05
CA GLY A 35 12.32 -3.35 3.82
C GLY A 35 13.52 -4.17 4.29
N PRO A 36 14.74 -3.62 4.19
CA PRO A 36 15.98 -4.27 4.59
C PRO A 36 16.05 -4.53 6.10
N LYS A 37 17.07 -5.26 6.55
CA LYS A 37 17.28 -5.71 7.96
C LYS A 37 17.00 -4.67 9.02
N SER A 38 17.40 -3.42 8.79
CA SER A 38 17.23 -2.33 9.75
C SER A 38 15.85 -1.68 9.76
N LYS A 39 14.95 -2.04 8.82
CA LYS A 39 13.66 -1.37 8.59
C LYS A 39 12.46 -2.34 8.54
N THR A 40 12.54 -3.47 9.22
CA THR A 40 11.46 -4.50 9.21
C THR A 40 10.25 -4.13 10.07
N GLY A 41 10.39 -3.17 10.98
CA GLY A 41 9.37 -2.81 11.97
C GLY A 41 8.04 -2.38 11.36
N ALA A 42 8.08 -1.54 10.32
CA ALA A 42 6.90 -1.04 9.64
C ALA A 42 6.09 -2.17 8.98
N ALA A 43 6.76 -3.08 8.27
CA ALA A 43 6.09 -4.22 7.63
C ALA A 43 5.41 -5.14 8.65
N ARG A 44 6.06 -5.42 9.79
CA ARG A 44 5.47 -6.23 10.87
C ARG A 44 4.25 -5.56 11.50
N LEU A 45 4.33 -4.25 11.73
CA LEU A 45 3.22 -3.48 12.29
C LEU A 45 2.03 -3.47 11.30
N ALA A 46 2.29 -3.23 10.03
CA ALA A 46 1.27 -3.23 8.98
C ALA A 46 0.62 -4.62 8.82
N ALA A 47 1.42 -5.69 8.84
CA ALA A 47 0.91 -7.05 8.77
C ALA A 47 -0.02 -7.39 9.94
N ARG A 48 0.37 -7.04 11.17
CA ARG A 48 -0.48 -7.19 12.36
C ARG A 48 -1.77 -6.37 12.28
N SER A 49 -1.68 -5.13 11.78
CA SER A 49 -2.85 -4.26 11.63
C SER A 49 -3.82 -4.83 10.61
N ALA A 50 -3.35 -5.33 9.48
CA ALA A 50 -4.17 -5.97 8.46
C ALA A 50 -4.89 -7.21 9.00
N MET A 51 -4.19 -8.09 9.74
CA MET A 51 -4.82 -9.23 10.41
C MET A 51 -5.89 -8.79 11.42
N ARG A 52 -5.60 -7.75 12.19
CA ARG A 52 -6.49 -7.26 13.23
C ARG A 52 -7.76 -6.60 12.71
N VAL A 53 -7.68 -5.94 11.56
CA VAL A 53 -8.85 -5.34 10.87
C VAL A 53 -9.72 -6.41 10.22
N GLY A 54 -9.17 -7.59 9.91
CA GLY A 54 -9.97 -8.69 9.42
C GLY A 54 -9.47 -9.33 8.12
N ALA A 55 -8.27 -9.04 7.66
CA ALA A 55 -7.69 -9.77 6.53
C ALA A 55 -7.73 -11.29 6.81
N GLY A 56 -8.05 -12.07 5.80
CA GLY A 56 -8.11 -13.53 5.92
C GLY A 56 -6.74 -14.18 6.06
N ALA A 57 -5.73 -13.57 5.44
CA ALA A 57 -4.32 -13.91 5.57
C ALA A 57 -3.46 -12.68 5.26
N VAL A 58 -2.24 -12.70 5.75
CA VAL A 58 -1.22 -11.68 5.40
C VAL A 58 0.06 -12.40 4.97
N LYS A 59 0.66 -11.93 3.89
CA LYS A 59 1.94 -12.39 3.37
C LYS A 59 2.94 -11.25 3.45
N ILE A 60 4.03 -11.45 4.18
CA ILE A 60 5.17 -10.53 4.19
C ILE A 60 6.15 -11.01 3.14
N VAL A 61 6.43 -10.17 2.14
CA VAL A 61 7.46 -10.44 1.14
C VAL A 61 8.74 -9.72 1.51
N CYS A 62 9.84 -10.45 1.61
CA CYS A 62 11.13 -9.92 2.02
C CYS A 62 12.28 -10.53 1.22
N ASP A 63 13.46 -9.94 1.34
CA ASP A 63 14.70 -10.55 0.84
C ASP A 63 15.15 -11.67 1.77
N ALA A 64 15.83 -12.68 1.23
CA ALA A 64 16.29 -13.85 1.98
C ALA A 64 17.12 -13.50 3.23
N ASN A 65 17.90 -12.43 3.16
CA ASN A 65 18.74 -11.99 4.27
C ASN A 65 17.98 -11.36 5.45
N VAL A 66 16.66 -11.21 5.34
CA VAL A 66 15.79 -10.57 6.34
C VAL A 66 14.95 -11.60 7.11
N ILE A 67 14.81 -12.82 6.59
CA ILE A 67 13.92 -13.84 7.14
C ILE A 67 14.21 -14.14 8.62
N ASP A 68 15.49 -14.32 9.00
CA ASP A 68 15.91 -14.64 10.36
C ASP A 68 15.51 -13.55 11.39
N ILE A 69 15.24 -12.34 10.91
CA ILE A 69 14.78 -11.23 11.76
C ILE A 69 13.27 -11.22 11.87
N ILE A 70 12.55 -11.53 10.81
CA ILE A 70 11.10 -11.44 10.77
C ILE A 70 10.46 -12.67 11.39
N GLU A 71 10.90 -13.86 11.01
CA GLU A 71 10.28 -15.13 11.40
C GLU A 71 10.06 -15.28 12.91
N PRO A 72 11.02 -14.97 13.79
CA PRO A 72 10.82 -15.08 15.24
C PRO A 72 9.81 -14.07 15.82
N GLN A 73 9.38 -13.08 15.06
CA GLN A 73 8.58 -11.94 15.52
C GLN A 73 7.18 -11.88 14.93
N ILE A 74 6.85 -12.79 14.02
CA ILE A 74 5.49 -12.96 13.48
C ILE A 74 4.80 -14.14 14.16
N SER A 75 3.49 -14.20 14.09
CA SER A 75 2.71 -15.24 14.76
C SER A 75 1.93 -16.13 13.79
N VAL A 76 1.25 -15.51 12.82
CA VAL A 76 0.34 -16.23 11.90
C VAL A 76 0.49 -15.76 10.45
N GLU A 77 1.31 -14.76 10.23
CA GLU A 77 1.59 -14.24 8.91
C GLU A 77 2.45 -15.23 8.12
N LEU A 78 2.26 -15.23 6.80
CA LEU A 78 3.10 -15.99 5.88
C LEU A 78 4.32 -15.16 5.49
N ILE A 79 5.48 -15.80 5.34
CA ILE A 79 6.66 -15.16 4.76
C ILE A 79 6.91 -15.76 3.39
N GLU A 80 7.26 -14.92 2.45
CA GLU A 80 7.71 -15.33 1.13
C GLU A 80 8.96 -14.54 0.72
N ILE A 81 9.94 -15.23 0.15
CA ILE A 81 11.20 -14.62 -0.25
C ILE A 81 11.13 -14.24 -1.73
N ALA A 82 11.46 -13.00 -2.03
CA ALA A 82 11.68 -12.53 -3.40
C ALA A 82 13.15 -12.15 -3.57
N HIS A 83 13.92 -12.97 -4.26
CA HIS A 83 15.35 -12.72 -4.52
C HIS A 83 15.57 -11.65 -5.60
N ASN A 84 14.57 -11.43 -6.45
CA ASN A 84 14.65 -10.52 -7.57
C ASN A 84 13.26 -10.07 -8.04
N LYS A 85 13.22 -9.20 -9.04
CA LYS A 85 11.97 -8.67 -9.62
C LYS A 85 11.05 -9.78 -10.17
N GLN A 86 11.60 -10.83 -10.77
CA GLN A 86 10.81 -11.92 -11.34
C GLN A 86 10.12 -12.74 -10.27
N ASP A 87 10.81 -13.00 -9.15
CA ASP A 87 10.21 -13.71 -8.00
C ASP A 87 9.06 -12.87 -7.43
N PHE A 88 9.27 -11.56 -7.24
CA PHE A 88 8.23 -10.67 -6.76
C PHE A 88 7.01 -10.66 -7.68
N GLN A 89 7.22 -10.57 -8.99
CA GLN A 89 6.14 -10.65 -9.98
C GLN A 89 5.41 -12.00 -9.92
N ASN A 90 6.12 -13.10 -9.74
CA ASN A 90 5.49 -14.42 -9.63
C ASN A 90 4.63 -14.53 -8.38
N ILE A 91 5.06 -13.94 -7.26
CA ILE A 91 4.27 -13.86 -6.02
C ILE A 91 2.97 -13.08 -6.27
N LEU A 92 3.03 -11.94 -6.97
CA LEU A 92 1.86 -11.11 -7.28
C LEU A 92 0.82 -11.81 -8.18
N LYS A 93 1.19 -12.86 -8.91
CA LYS A 93 0.26 -13.66 -9.73
C LYS A 93 -0.64 -14.58 -8.91
N ASP A 94 -0.39 -14.75 -7.61
CA ASP A 94 -1.29 -15.50 -6.73
C ASP A 94 -2.63 -14.77 -6.57
N LYS A 95 -3.66 -15.28 -7.22
CA LYS A 95 -5.02 -14.70 -7.23
C LYS A 95 -5.68 -14.58 -5.84
N LYS A 96 -5.08 -15.14 -4.80
CA LYS A 96 -5.56 -14.97 -3.42
C LYS A 96 -5.13 -13.63 -2.83
N ILE A 97 -4.08 -13.01 -3.37
CA ILE A 97 -3.62 -11.68 -2.96
C ILE A 97 -4.55 -10.65 -3.61
N THR A 98 -5.34 -9.97 -2.80
CA THR A 98 -6.29 -8.96 -3.24
C THR A 98 -5.86 -7.54 -2.91
N ALA A 99 -4.97 -7.37 -1.94
CA ALA A 99 -4.44 -6.07 -1.56
C ALA A 99 -2.93 -6.12 -1.34
N ALA A 100 -2.25 -5.01 -1.58
CA ALA A 100 -0.82 -4.87 -1.32
C ALA A 100 -0.49 -3.54 -0.64
N LEU A 101 0.49 -3.56 0.25
CA LEU A 101 1.12 -2.37 0.83
C LEU A 101 2.59 -2.34 0.43
N ILE A 102 3.01 -1.27 -0.23
CA ILE A 102 4.39 -1.02 -0.66
C ILE A 102 4.84 0.32 -0.10
N GLY A 103 6.06 0.38 0.41
CA GLY A 103 6.74 1.64 0.73
C GLY A 103 7.26 1.77 2.14
N PRO A 104 6.48 1.50 3.21
CA PRO A 104 6.97 1.72 4.57
C PRO A 104 8.27 0.99 4.88
N GLY A 105 9.37 1.76 4.98
CA GLY A 105 10.70 1.24 5.25
C GLY A 105 11.36 0.48 4.11
N ASN A 106 10.85 0.55 2.88
CA ASN A 106 11.42 -0.20 1.74
C ASN A 106 12.74 0.38 1.22
N GLY A 107 12.99 1.67 1.49
CA GLY A 107 14.12 2.42 0.95
C GLY A 107 13.79 3.07 -0.39
N VAL A 108 14.38 4.25 -0.63
CA VAL A 108 14.24 4.98 -1.90
C VAL A 108 15.19 4.36 -2.91
N SER A 109 14.67 3.55 -3.84
CA SER A 109 15.47 2.80 -4.83
C SER A 109 14.65 2.44 -6.06
N ASP A 110 15.34 2.11 -7.16
CA ASP A 110 14.71 1.58 -8.37
C ASP A 110 13.97 0.25 -8.14
N GLU A 111 14.37 -0.50 -7.13
CA GLU A 111 13.68 -1.73 -6.75
C GLU A 111 12.32 -1.42 -6.09
N THR A 112 12.28 -0.47 -5.16
CA THR A 112 11.02 -0.02 -4.54
C THR A 112 10.08 0.54 -5.58
N LYS A 113 10.59 1.35 -6.52
CA LYS A 113 9.83 1.86 -7.65
C LYS A 113 9.25 0.74 -8.51
N ALA A 114 10.06 -0.23 -8.88
CA ALA A 114 9.63 -1.37 -9.68
C ALA A 114 8.58 -2.23 -8.96
N ARG A 115 8.74 -2.48 -7.65
CA ARG A 115 7.77 -3.22 -6.84
C ARG A 115 6.43 -2.48 -6.73
N ALA A 116 6.44 -1.15 -6.61
CA ALA A 116 5.23 -0.34 -6.61
C ALA A 116 4.47 -0.45 -7.94
N LEU A 117 5.15 -0.26 -9.07
CA LEU A 117 4.55 -0.40 -10.40
C LEU A 117 4.03 -1.82 -10.67
N MET A 118 4.78 -2.85 -10.26
CA MET A 118 4.30 -4.23 -10.37
C MET A 118 3.07 -4.49 -9.51
N ALA A 119 3.01 -3.95 -8.28
CA ALA A 119 1.81 -4.08 -7.45
C ALA A 119 0.60 -3.44 -8.12
N LEU A 120 0.73 -2.24 -8.68
CA LEU A 120 -0.32 -1.57 -9.43
C LEU A 120 -0.80 -2.38 -10.65
N ALA A 121 0.10 -3.10 -11.31
CA ALA A 121 -0.22 -3.89 -12.50
C ALA A 121 -0.96 -5.22 -12.20
N PHE A 122 -0.80 -5.78 -11.00
CA PHE A 122 -1.27 -7.14 -10.69
C PHE A 122 -2.31 -7.24 -9.57
N ILE A 123 -2.44 -6.24 -8.70
CA ILE A 123 -3.25 -6.31 -7.48
C ILE A 123 -4.42 -5.34 -7.54
N ASP A 124 -5.60 -5.77 -7.08
CA ASP A 124 -6.84 -4.99 -7.18
C ASP A 124 -6.86 -3.76 -6.24
N TYR A 125 -6.24 -3.83 -5.07
CA TYR A 125 -6.18 -2.76 -4.07
C TYR A 125 -4.75 -2.52 -3.63
N VAL A 126 -4.20 -1.35 -3.95
CA VAL A 126 -2.80 -1.04 -3.62
C VAL A 126 -2.71 0.20 -2.73
N VAL A 127 -2.00 0.08 -1.63
CA VAL A 127 -1.61 1.20 -0.77
C VAL A 127 -0.14 1.51 -1.02
N LEU A 128 0.14 2.75 -1.40
CA LEU A 128 1.50 3.28 -1.56
C LEU A 128 1.75 4.34 -0.49
N ASP A 129 2.81 4.16 0.27
CA ASP A 129 3.18 5.02 1.39
C ASP A 129 4.69 5.25 1.43
N ALA A 130 5.13 6.30 2.09
CA ALA A 130 6.53 6.56 2.40
C ALA A 130 7.48 6.45 1.18
N ASP A 131 8.44 5.52 1.24
CA ASP A 131 9.47 5.36 0.20
C ASP A 131 8.87 5.04 -1.19
N ALA A 132 7.69 4.38 -1.25
CA ALA A 132 7.00 4.11 -2.53
C ALA A 132 6.40 5.37 -3.17
N LEU A 133 6.17 6.43 -2.41
CA LEU A 133 5.82 7.74 -2.93
C LEU A 133 7.08 8.53 -3.30
N THR A 134 8.06 8.52 -2.41
CA THR A 134 9.29 9.29 -2.56
C THR A 134 10.06 8.94 -3.84
N VAL A 135 10.05 7.67 -4.28
CA VAL A 135 10.76 7.24 -5.51
C VAL A 135 10.20 7.86 -6.80
N PHE A 136 9.01 8.46 -6.75
CA PHE A 136 8.39 9.16 -7.88
C PHE A 136 8.49 10.69 -7.79
N SER A 137 9.18 11.24 -6.78
CA SER A 137 9.24 12.69 -6.54
C SER A 137 9.81 13.51 -7.70
N GLU A 138 10.70 12.95 -8.52
CA GLU A 138 11.27 13.61 -9.70
C GLU A 138 10.32 13.58 -10.91
N ASN A 139 9.49 12.55 -11.01
CA ASN A 139 8.50 12.39 -12.08
C ASN A 139 7.21 11.74 -11.58
N PRO A 140 6.33 12.48 -10.86
CA PRO A 140 5.09 11.94 -10.32
C PRO A 140 4.12 11.40 -11.40
N LYS A 141 4.19 11.93 -12.61
CA LYS A 141 3.33 11.48 -13.72
C LYS A 141 3.55 10.02 -14.09
N GLU A 142 4.76 9.51 -13.87
CA GLU A 142 5.07 8.09 -14.07
C GLU A 142 4.24 7.19 -13.12
N LEU A 143 4.03 7.64 -11.89
CA LEU A 143 3.14 6.94 -10.97
C LEU A 143 1.67 7.05 -11.40
N PHE A 144 1.23 8.25 -11.78
CA PHE A 144 -0.19 8.53 -12.04
C PHE A 144 -0.73 7.76 -13.25
N ILE A 145 0.12 7.43 -14.24
CA ILE A 145 -0.26 6.66 -15.42
C ILE A 145 -0.75 5.25 -15.04
N ASP A 146 -0.13 4.63 -14.04
CA ASP A 146 -0.45 3.28 -13.60
C ASP A 146 -1.44 3.23 -12.43
N CYS A 147 -1.80 4.40 -11.87
CA CYS A 147 -2.77 4.50 -10.79
C CYS A 147 -4.22 4.29 -11.29
N TYR A 148 -5.06 3.77 -10.40
CA TYR A 148 -6.49 3.53 -10.64
C TYR A 148 -7.32 3.81 -9.37
N PRO A 149 -8.67 3.88 -9.44
CA PRO A 149 -9.52 4.32 -8.32
C PRO A 149 -9.41 3.51 -7.02
N HIS A 150 -8.84 2.30 -7.06
CA HIS A 150 -8.61 1.49 -5.85
C HIS A 150 -7.18 1.62 -5.32
N THR A 151 -6.38 2.52 -5.89
CA THR A 151 -5.07 2.88 -5.34
C THR A 151 -5.26 3.90 -4.22
N ILE A 152 -4.59 3.68 -3.09
CA ILE A 152 -4.60 4.58 -1.95
C ILE A 152 -3.18 5.13 -1.76
N LEU A 153 -3.06 6.45 -1.76
CA LEU A 153 -1.82 7.16 -1.45
C LEU A 153 -1.94 7.79 -0.07
N THR A 154 -0.93 7.61 0.79
CA THR A 154 -0.91 8.11 2.16
C THR A 154 0.25 9.08 2.40
N PRO A 155 0.40 10.14 1.60
CA PRO A 155 1.52 11.05 1.71
C PRO A 155 1.44 11.90 2.98
N HIS A 156 2.50 11.94 3.78
CA HIS A 156 2.65 13.02 4.73
C HIS A 156 2.91 14.35 3.99
N GLU A 157 2.87 15.49 4.69
CA GLU A 157 2.94 16.82 4.05
C GLU A 157 4.16 17.00 3.13
N GLY A 158 5.34 16.48 3.53
CA GLY A 158 6.55 16.58 2.73
C GLY A 158 6.52 15.72 1.46
N GLU A 159 5.92 14.54 1.50
CA GLU A 159 5.69 13.68 0.34
C GLU A 159 4.62 14.27 -0.57
N PHE A 160 3.54 14.75 0.03
CA PHE A 160 2.45 15.41 -0.70
C PHE A 160 2.98 16.56 -1.55
N LYS A 161 3.82 17.43 -0.96
CA LYS A 161 4.44 18.54 -1.68
C LYS A 161 5.33 18.07 -2.84
N LYS A 162 6.08 16.98 -2.67
CA LYS A 162 6.95 16.44 -3.72
C LYS A 162 6.16 15.83 -4.88
N ILE A 163 5.04 15.18 -4.59
CA ILE A 163 4.23 14.47 -5.59
C ILE A 163 3.24 15.38 -6.29
N PHE A 164 2.63 16.32 -5.58
CA PHE A 164 1.53 17.13 -6.08
C PHE A 164 1.81 18.65 -6.10
N GLY A 165 2.85 19.14 -5.42
CA GLY A 165 3.06 20.56 -5.17
C GLY A 165 3.00 21.43 -6.42
N ASN A 166 3.62 21.00 -7.51
CA ASN A 166 3.66 21.75 -8.76
C ASN A 166 2.28 21.96 -9.42
N GLU A 167 1.32 21.10 -9.12
CA GLU A 167 -0.01 21.10 -9.75
C GLU A 167 -1.05 21.87 -8.91
N ILE A 168 -0.86 21.96 -7.59
CA ILE A 168 -1.90 22.41 -6.65
C ILE A 168 -1.43 23.41 -5.58
N ASP A 169 -0.25 23.98 -5.73
CA ASP A 169 0.31 24.94 -4.74
C ASP A 169 -0.54 26.19 -4.54
N ASN A 170 -1.34 26.58 -5.54
CA ASN A 170 -2.24 27.72 -5.51
C ASN A 170 -3.53 27.49 -4.71
N ILE A 171 -3.79 26.28 -4.23
CA ILE A 171 -4.96 25.96 -3.41
C ILE A 171 -4.57 26.11 -1.93
N GLU A 172 -5.24 26.97 -1.18
CA GLU A 172 -4.92 27.22 0.23
C GLU A 172 -5.52 26.16 1.17
N GLU A 173 -6.77 25.76 0.93
CA GLU A 173 -7.48 24.82 1.80
C GLU A 173 -6.98 23.39 1.63
N ARG A 174 -6.51 22.76 2.72
CA ARG A 174 -5.92 21.41 2.74
C ARG A 174 -6.87 20.34 2.19
N SER A 175 -8.14 20.38 2.55
CA SER A 175 -9.15 19.44 2.06
C SER A 175 -9.37 19.55 0.56
N LEU A 176 -9.33 20.74 0.00
CA LEU A 176 -9.44 20.99 -1.45
C LEU A 176 -8.15 20.54 -2.16
N LYS A 177 -6.98 20.77 -1.57
CA LYS A 177 -5.70 20.20 -2.09
C LYS A 177 -5.76 18.70 -2.20
N THR A 178 -6.17 18.03 -1.12
CA THR A 178 -6.27 16.56 -1.10
C THR A 178 -7.27 16.04 -2.13
N ALA A 179 -8.40 16.71 -2.28
CA ALA A 179 -9.41 16.35 -3.26
C ALA A 179 -8.92 16.54 -4.71
N GLU A 180 -8.16 17.59 -4.97
CA GLU A 180 -7.59 17.82 -6.31
C GLU A 180 -6.46 16.83 -6.61
N ALA A 181 -5.60 16.52 -5.62
CA ALA A 181 -4.59 15.50 -5.73
C ALA A 181 -5.19 14.13 -6.08
N ALA A 182 -6.30 13.74 -5.45
CA ALA A 182 -7.02 12.51 -5.74
C ALA A 182 -7.55 12.46 -7.18
N LYS A 183 -8.01 13.60 -7.72
CA LYS A 183 -8.45 13.66 -9.14
C LYS A 183 -7.27 13.57 -10.11
N ILE A 184 -6.19 14.33 -9.87
CA ILE A 184 -5.00 14.34 -10.74
C ILE A 184 -4.41 12.94 -10.84
N SER A 185 -4.32 12.23 -9.72
CA SER A 185 -3.73 10.89 -9.65
C SER A 185 -4.72 9.75 -9.95
N ASN A 186 -6.02 10.03 -10.07
CA ASN A 186 -7.08 9.03 -10.18
C ASN A 186 -7.06 8.00 -9.03
N THR A 187 -6.83 8.48 -7.79
CA THR A 187 -6.63 7.64 -6.59
C THR A 187 -7.46 8.13 -5.41
N ILE A 188 -7.39 7.40 -4.31
CA ILE A 188 -7.78 7.87 -2.98
C ILE A 188 -6.53 8.46 -2.31
N VAL A 189 -6.59 9.70 -1.85
CA VAL A 189 -5.51 10.35 -1.10
C VAL A 189 -5.96 10.59 0.34
N VAL A 190 -5.15 10.15 1.30
CA VAL A 190 -5.47 10.19 2.74
C VAL A 190 -4.45 11.03 3.48
#